data_b2fffcd67d8aec7043f15e6042d7c9cb
#
_entry.id   b2fffcd67d8aec7043f15e6042d7c9cb
#
_cell.length_a   1.000
_cell.length_b   1.000
_cell.length_c   1.000
_cell.angle_alpha   90.00
_cell.angle_beta   90.00
_cell.angle_gamma   90.00
#
_symmetry.space_group_name_H-M   'P 1'
#
loop_
_entity.id
_entity.type
_entity.pdbx_description
1 polymer ?
#
loop_
_entity_poly.entity_id
_entity_poly.type
_entity_poly.pdbx_seq_one_letter_code
_entity_poly.pdbx_strand_id
1 'polypeptide(L)'
;MGLLDDYSGEGGLSALGMTPRPAFKHQLVMRKLLVGLSNYFGNKYEVLCEWVIDPNDLNSKVPDIIVYDKKLKPVMFIEITKTSEKKKIEKKASVLMEQYNIYESFIYDYETKEFNKLTGLKNFSLVKSYSDIFKIDLKQFV
;
A
#
# COMPACT_ATOMS: atom_id res chain seq x y z
N MET A 1 12.47 5.00 -18.51
CA MET A 1 11.77 5.74 -19.54
C MET A 1 11.13 7.00 -18.98
N GLY A 2 11.81 8.14 -19.16
CA GLY A 2 11.37 9.41 -18.57
C GLY A 2 10.01 9.89 -19.05
N LEU A 3 9.65 9.55 -20.28
CA LEU A 3 8.38 9.95 -20.86
C LEU A 3 7.19 9.42 -20.03
N LEU A 4 7.27 8.21 -19.52
CA LEU A 4 6.20 7.63 -18.70
C LEU A 4 6.15 8.26 -17.31
N ASP A 5 7.29 8.66 -16.77
CA ASP A 5 7.33 9.36 -15.48
C ASP A 5 6.67 10.74 -15.61
N ASP A 6 6.78 11.39 -16.78
CA ASP A 6 6.19 12.70 -17.01
C ASP A 6 4.66 12.67 -17.06
N TYR A 7 4.07 11.50 -17.27
CA TYR A 7 2.61 11.33 -17.21
C TYR A 7 2.08 11.07 -15.82
N SER A 8 2.88 11.24 -14.80
CA SER A 8 2.53 10.88 -13.43
C SER A 8 1.50 11.78 -12.76
N GLY A 9 0.69 12.43 -13.52
CA GLY A 9 -0.43 13.18 -13.01
C GLY A 9 -0.35 14.68 -13.20
N GLU A 10 0.53 15.12 -14.04
CA GLU A 10 0.70 16.54 -14.25
C GLU A 10 -0.12 17.10 -15.41
N GLY A 11 -0.24 18.37 -15.40
CA GLY A 11 -1.09 19.27 -16.17
C GLY A 11 -1.56 18.87 -17.57
N GLY A 12 -0.75 18.21 -18.37
CA GLY A 12 -1.14 17.85 -19.73
C GLY A 12 -2.41 17.01 -19.82
N LEU A 13 -2.54 16.01 -18.97
CA LEU A 13 -3.72 15.15 -18.94
C LEU A 13 -4.93 15.87 -18.36
N SER A 14 -4.71 16.70 -17.33
CA SER A 14 -5.77 17.51 -16.75
C SER A 14 -6.29 18.53 -17.76
N ALA A 15 -5.40 19.16 -18.55
CA ALA A 15 -5.75 20.11 -19.57
C ALA A 15 -6.61 19.48 -20.68
N LEU A 16 -6.49 18.18 -20.90
CA LEU A 16 -7.30 17.43 -21.84
C LEU A 16 -8.59 16.87 -21.23
N GLY A 17 -8.90 17.24 -19.98
CA GLY A 17 -10.08 16.77 -19.27
C GLY A 17 -9.99 15.34 -18.76
N MET A 18 -8.78 14.79 -18.68
CA MET A 18 -8.54 13.42 -18.24
C MET A 18 -8.06 13.42 -16.78
N THR A 19 -8.41 12.34 -16.04
CA THR A 19 -7.92 12.15 -14.68
C THR A 19 -6.41 11.91 -14.71
N PRO A 20 -5.63 12.62 -13.86
CA PRO A 20 -4.20 12.37 -13.77
C PRO A 20 -3.87 10.93 -13.43
N ARG A 21 -2.80 10.41 -14.02
CA ARG A 21 -2.33 9.06 -13.75
C ARG A 21 -1.38 9.04 -12.57
N PRO A 22 -1.33 7.93 -11.81
CA PRO A 22 -0.26 7.73 -10.84
C PRO A 22 1.09 7.71 -11.52
N ALA A 23 2.16 8.02 -10.78
CA ALA A 23 3.51 7.95 -11.28
C ALA A 23 3.83 6.52 -11.74
N PHE A 24 4.62 6.40 -12.78
CA PHE A 24 5.04 5.09 -13.29
C PHE A 24 5.73 4.27 -12.19
N LYS A 25 6.57 4.90 -11.38
CA LYS A 25 7.27 4.23 -10.27
C LYS A 25 6.30 3.70 -9.24
N HIS A 26 5.24 4.44 -8.95
CA HIS A 26 4.18 4.01 -8.04
C HIS A 26 3.53 2.72 -8.55
N GLN A 27 3.13 2.70 -9.82
CA GLN A 27 2.50 1.53 -10.44
C GLN A 27 3.44 0.32 -10.48
N LEU A 28 4.71 0.55 -10.78
CA LEU A 28 5.70 -0.53 -10.85
C LEU A 28 5.89 -1.20 -9.49
N VAL A 29 6.01 -0.41 -8.43
CA VAL A 29 6.13 -0.92 -7.06
C VAL A 29 4.87 -1.67 -6.66
N MET A 30 3.71 -1.11 -6.95
CA MET A 30 2.42 -1.74 -6.63
C MET A 30 2.31 -3.12 -7.27
N ARG A 31 2.69 -3.25 -8.53
CA ARG A 31 2.69 -4.53 -9.23
C ARG A 31 3.64 -5.53 -8.58
N LYS A 32 4.85 -5.10 -8.26
CA LYS A 32 5.85 -5.98 -7.64
C LYS A 32 5.38 -6.51 -6.29
N LEU A 33 4.81 -5.64 -5.46
CA LEU A 33 4.29 -6.03 -4.16
C LEU A 33 3.07 -6.96 -4.30
N LEU A 34 2.16 -6.62 -5.22
CA LEU A 34 0.96 -7.44 -5.46
C LEU A 34 1.33 -8.85 -5.90
N VAL A 35 2.21 -8.98 -6.88
CA VAL A 35 2.65 -10.29 -7.39
C VAL A 35 3.42 -11.05 -6.32
N GLY A 36 4.36 -10.39 -5.64
CA GLY A 36 5.18 -11.03 -4.61
C GLY A 36 4.35 -11.56 -3.45
N LEU A 37 3.45 -10.74 -2.94
CA LEU A 37 2.58 -11.14 -1.83
C LEU A 37 1.58 -12.21 -2.27
N SER A 38 1.00 -12.10 -3.45
CA SER A 38 0.06 -13.10 -3.96
C SER A 38 0.72 -14.46 -4.08
N ASN A 39 1.95 -14.51 -4.60
CA ASN A 39 2.71 -15.74 -4.71
C ASN A 39 3.08 -16.31 -3.33
N TYR A 40 3.47 -15.43 -2.41
CA TYR A 40 3.85 -15.83 -1.06
C TYR A 40 2.68 -16.44 -0.29
N PHE A 41 1.52 -15.79 -0.34
CA PHE A 41 0.34 -16.24 0.42
C PHE A 41 -0.38 -17.42 -0.22
N GLY A 42 -0.29 -17.57 -1.53
CA GLY A 42 -1.07 -18.59 -2.24
C GLY A 42 -2.55 -18.40 -1.97
N ASN A 43 -3.19 -19.43 -1.43
CA ASN A 43 -4.63 -19.42 -1.12
C ASN A 43 -4.95 -19.02 0.32
N LYS A 44 -3.94 -18.66 1.12
CA LYS A 44 -4.16 -18.38 2.55
C LYS A 44 -4.78 -17.00 2.78
N TYR A 45 -4.43 -16.02 1.96
CA TYR A 45 -4.91 -14.64 2.04
C TYR A 45 -5.22 -14.13 0.65
N GLU A 46 -6.14 -13.15 0.59
CA GLU A 46 -6.45 -12.46 -0.65
C GLU A 46 -5.72 -11.13 -0.69
N VAL A 47 -5.01 -10.86 -1.78
CA VAL A 47 -4.28 -9.61 -1.97
C VAL A 47 -4.88 -8.89 -3.17
N LEU A 48 -5.35 -7.67 -2.95
CA LEU A 48 -5.92 -6.85 -4.00
C LEU A 48 -5.24 -5.48 -4.05
N CYS A 49 -5.20 -4.88 -5.21
CA CYS A 49 -4.75 -3.51 -5.37
C CYS A 49 -5.94 -2.59 -5.67
N GLU A 50 -5.87 -1.37 -5.15
CA GLU A 50 -6.87 -0.33 -5.40
C GLU A 50 -8.30 -0.79 -5.14
N TRP A 51 -8.53 -1.50 -4.03
CA TRP A 51 -9.84 -1.96 -3.61
C TRP A 51 -10.19 -1.42 -2.23
N VAL A 52 -11.49 -1.37 -1.94
CA VAL A 52 -11.97 -0.82 -0.66
C VAL A 52 -11.43 -1.60 0.54
N ILE A 53 -11.15 -0.89 1.63
CA ILE A 53 -10.66 -1.53 2.85
C ILE A 53 -11.74 -2.40 3.51
N ASP A 54 -13.00 -2.01 3.37
CA ASP A 54 -14.14 -2.76 3.91
C ASP A 54 -15.02 -3.26 2.77
N PRO A 55 -15.00 -4.57 2.47
CA PRO A 55 -15.83 -5.12 1.38
C PRO A 55 -17.34 -4.93 1.59
N ASN A 56 -17.77 -4.69 2.84
CA ASN A 56 -19.18 -4.45 3.15
C ASN A 56 -19.57 -2.97 3.00
N ASP A 57 -18.60 -2.09 2.72
CA ASP A 57 -18.84 -0.67 2.51
C ASP A 57 -18.03 -0.21 1.30
N LEU A 58 -18.68 -0.15 0.14
CA LEU A 58 -18.04 0.23 -1.12
C LEU A 58 -17.61 1.71 -1.14
N ASN A 59 -18.04 2.50 -0.17
CA ASN A 59 -17.59 3.89 -0.01
C ASN A 59 -16.42 4.03 0.96
N SER A 60 -15.93 2.92 1.51
CA SER A 60 -14.77 2.96 2.40
C SER A 60 -13.50 3.32 1.64
N LYS A 61 -12.44 3.65 2.37
CA LYS A 61 -11.18 4.08 1.76
C LYS A 61 -10.56 2.97 0.93
N VAL A 62 -9.75 3.39 -0.06
CA VAL A 62 -9.10 2.48 -1.02
C VAL A 62 -7.59 2.59 -0.84
N PRO A 63 -6.96 1.67 -0.09
CA PRO A 63 -5.50 1.63 -0.02
C PRO A 63 -4.91 1.11 -1.32
N ASP A 64 -3.61 1.35 -1.53
CA ASP A 64 -2.95 0.86 -2.73
C ASP A 64 -2.94 -0.67 -2.79
N ILE A 65 -2.62 -1.31 -1.67
CA ILE A 65 -2.68 -2.77 -1.55
C ILE A 65 -3.38 -3.11 -0.25
N ILE A 66 -4.31 -4.05 -0.32
CA ILE A 66 -5.03 -4.57 0.85
C ILE A 66 -4.90 -6.08 0.90
N VAL A 67 -4.68 -6.61 2.11
CA VAL A 67 -4.63 -8.05 2.36
C VAL A 67 -5.80 -8.41 3.26
N TYR A 68 -6.63 -9.33 2.80
CA TYR A 68 -7.76 -9.87 3.54
C TYR A 68 -7.50 -11.31 3.96
N ASP A 69 -8.08 -11.72 5.10
CA ASP A 69 -8.15 -13.14 5.43
C ASP A 69 -9.25 -13.83 4.61
N LYS A 70 -9.46 -15.12 4.84
CA LYS A 70 -10.46 -15.89 4.10
C LYS A 70 -11.90 -15.47 4.38
N LYS A 71 -12.14 -14.75 5.46
CA LYS A 71 -13.45 -14.19 5.80
C LYS A 71 -13.62 -12.77 5.26
N LEU A 72 -12.70 -12.31 4.43
CA LEU A 72 -12.65 -10.97 3.84
C LEU A 72 -12.53 -9.88 4.90
N LYS A 73 -11.85 -10.18 6.02
CA LYS A 73 -11.49 -9.19 7.01
C LYS A 73 -10.13 -8.58 6.62
N PRO A 74 -10.01 -7.24 6.59
CA PRO A 74 -8.72 -6.62 6.30
C PRO A 74 -7.74 -6.89 7.45
N VAL A 75 -6.55 -7.37 7.12
CA VAL A 75 -5.52 -7.71 8.11
C VAL A 75 -4.27 -6.86 7.99
N MET A 76 -4.00 -6.30 6.82
CA MET A 76 -2.84 -5.46 6.58
C MET A 76 -3.07 -4.67 5.29
N PHE A 77 -2.50 -3.47 5.21
CA PHE A 77 -2.50 -2.72 3.97
C PHE A 77 -1.16 -2.02 3.75
N ILE A 78 -0.91 -1.65 2.50
CA ILE A 78 0.31 -0.96 2.09
C ILE A 78 -0.09 0.25 1.27
N GLU A 79 0.50 1.40 1.62
CA GLU A 79 0.39 2.61 0.84
C GLU A 79 1.73 2.91 0.18
N ILE A 80 1.70 3.34 -1.07
CA ILE A 80 2.89 3.67 -1.84
C ILE A 80 2.85 5.16 -2.11
N THR A 81 3.90 5.87 -1.72
CA THR A 81 3.89 7.33 -1.74
C THR A 81 5.23 7.91 -2.19
N LYS A 82 5.21 9.18 -2.53
CA LYS A 82 6.41 10.00 -2.67
C LYS A 82 6.70 10.71 -1.36
N THR A 83 7.94 11.15 -1.16
CA THR A 83 8.40 11.73 0.10
C THR A 83 7.54 12.90 0.58
N SER A 84 7.12 13.77 -0.34
CA SER A 84 6.33 14.96 0.03
C SER A 84 4.95 14.63 0.60
N GLU A 85 4.39 13.46 0.31
CA GLU A 85 3.07 13.05 0.79
C GLU A 85 3.14 12.08 1.97
N LYS A 86 4.32 11.67 2.37
CA LYS A 86 4.54 10.59 3.34
C LYS A 86 3.86 10.83 4.68
N LYS A 87 4.03 12.03 5.27
CA LYS A 87 3.45 12.34 6.58
C LYS A 87 1.93 12.33 6.55
N LYS A 88 1.35 12.85 5.49
CA LYS A 88 -0.08 12.86 5.28
C LYS A 88 -0.65 11.44 5.19
N ILE A 89 0.02 10.59 4.43
CA ILE A 89 -0.38 9.18 4.28
C ILE A 89 -0.23 8.41 5.58
N GLU A 90 0.83 8.66 6.36
CA GLU A 90 1.03 8.03 7.66
C GLU A 90 -0.12 8.34 8.63
N LYS A 91 -0.58 9.60 8.66
CA LYS A 91 -1.72 9.99 9.49
C LYS A 91 -3.00 9.28 9.07
N LYS A 92 -3.28 9.25 7.76
CA LYS A 92 -4.42 8.53 7.22
C LYS A 92 -4.37 7.05 7.58
N ALA A 93 -3.22 6.43 7.42
CA ALA A 93 -3.03 5.02 7.71
C ALA A 93 -3.30 4.70 9.19
N SER A 94 -2.81 5.55 10.10
CA SER A 94 -3.06 5.37 11.54
C SER A 94 -4.56 5.39 11.87
N VAL A 95 -5.30 6.30 11.26
CA VAL A 95 -6.76 6.39 11.46
C VAL A 95 -7.46 5.14 10.95
N LEU A 96 -7.08 4.66 9.77
CA LEU A 96 -7.66 3.45 9.18
C LEU A 96 -7.36 2.20 10.01
N MET A 97 -6.15 2.08 10.52
CA MET A 97 -5.77 0.97 11.40
C MET A 97 -6.65 0.90 12.64
N GLU A 98 -6.87 2.04 13.28
CA GLU A 98 -7.73 2.10 14.47
C GLU A 98 -9.19 1.79 14.13
N GLN A 99 -9.69 2.38 13.04
CA GLN A 99 -11.07 2.21 12.62
C GLN A 99 -11.42 0.75 12.28
N TYR A 100 -10.50 0.02 11.66
CA TYR A 100 -10.76 -1.35 11.18
C TYR A 100 -10.03 -2.43 11.98
N ASN A 101 -9.44 -2.09 13.13
CA ASN A 101 -8.69 -3.02 13.97
C ASN A 101 -7.58 -3.74 13.21
N ILE A 102 -6.85 -2.98 12.40
CA ILE A 102 -5.70 -3.49 11.67
C ILE A 102 -4.46 -3.19 12.49
N TYR A 103 -3.64 -4.20 12.77
CA TYR A 103 -2.50 -4.07 13.67
C TYR A 103 -1.18 -3.78 12.97
N GLU A 104 -1.16 -3.82 11.65
CA GLU A 104 0.07 -3.58 10.89
C GLU A 104 -0.26 -2.99 9.53
N SER A 105 0.47 -1.95 9.16
CA SER A 105 0.45 -1.41 7.81
C SER A 105 1.82 -0.88 7.43
N PHE A 106 2.03 -0.69 6.15
CA PHE A 106 3.31 -0.22 5.64
C PHE A 106 3.09 0.95 4.69
N ILE A 107 4.05 1.87 4.72
CA ILE A 107 4.13 2.96 3.78
C ILE A 107 5.46 2.83 3.08
N TYR A 108 5.42 2.72 1.76
CA TYR A 108 6.62 2.64 0.95
C TYR A 108 6.81 3.95 0.19
N ASP A 109 7.96 4.59 0.44
CA ASP A 109 8.37 5.79 -0.27
C ASP A 109 9.19 5.35 -1.49
N TYR A 110 8.62 5.50 -2.70
CA TYR A 110 9.29 5.04 -3.92
C TYR A 110 10.44 5.95 -4.35
N GLU A 111 10.54 7.16 -3.80
CA GLU A 111 11.66 8.06 -4.08
C GLU A 111 12.90 7.68 -3.27
N THR A 112 12.73 7.40 -1.99
CA THR A 112 13.83 6.98 -1.10
C THR A 112 14.03 5.47 -1.08
N LYS A 113 13.05 4.71 -1.59
CA LYS A 113 13.03 3.24 -1.55
C LYS A 113 13.03 2.69 -0.13
N GLU A 114 12.36 3.38 0.77
CA GLU A 114 12.30 3.00 2.19
C GLU A 114 10.88 2.67 2.60
N PHE A 115 10.77 1.64 3.45
CA PHE A 115 9.53 1.31 4.14
C PHE A 115 9.44 2.04 5.48
N ASN A 116 8.22 2.33 5.88
CA ASN A 116 7.90 2.70 7.25
C ASN A 116 6.75 1.81 7.72
N LYS A 117 6.92 1.19 8.88
CA LYS A 117 5.93 0.29 9.47
C LYS A 117 5.13 1.03 10.53
N LEU A 118 3.80 0.91 10.47
CA LEU A 118 2.90 1.33 11.51
C LEU A 118 2.37 0.06 12.18
N THR A 119 2.47 -0.03 13.49
CA THR A 119 2.09 -1.23 14.21
C THR A 119 1.36 -0.91 15.50
N GLY A 120 0.30 -1.69 15.78
CA GLY A 120 -0.39 -1.70 17.06
C GLY A 120 0.02 -2.88 17.93
N LEU A 121 0.98 -3.69 17.48
CA LEU A 121 1.46 -4.84 18.24
C LEU A 121 2.38 -4.38 19.38
N LYS A 122 2.34 -5.07 20.51
CA LYS A 122 3.21 -4.78 21.66
C LYS A 122 4.64 -5.20 21.40
N ASN A 123 4.81 -6.35 20.76
CA ASN A 123 6.12 -6.89 20.42
C ASN A 123 6.28 -6.88 18.92
N PHE A 124 7.26 -6.17 18.41
CA PHE A 124 7.47 -6.06 16.97
C PHE A 124 8.95 -5.88 16.64
N SER A 125 9.33 -6.30 15.46
CA SER A 125 10.67 -6.08 14.93
C SER A 125 10.89 -4.59 14.62
N LEU A 126 12.10 -4.09 14.88
CA LEU A 126 12.47 -2.73 14.54
C LEU A 126 12.79 -2.57 13.05
N VAL A 127 12.85 -3.66 12.30
CA VAL A 127 13.04 -3.61 10.83
C VAL A 127 11.77 -3.11 10.18
N LYS A 128 11.83 -1.95 9.57
CA LYS A 128 10.65 -1.22 9.07
C LYS A 128 9.97 -1.88 7.87
N SER A 129 10.65 -2.77 7.19
CA SER A 129 10.09 -3.52 6.06
C SER A 129 9.60 -4.93 6.44
N TYR A 130 9.80 -5.33 7.70
CA TYR A 130 9.46 -6.67 8.16
C TYR A 130 8.04 -6.73 8.73
N SER A 131 7.24 -7.64 8.20
CA SER A 131 5.89 -7.90 8.71
C SER A 131 5.96 -8.89 9.87
N ASP A 132 5.56 -8.44 11.05
CA ASP A 132 5.49 -9.30 12.24
C ASP A 132 4.32 -10.27 12.17
N ILE A 133 3.22 -9.86 11.52
CA ILE A 133 2.05 -10.71 11.35
C ILE A 133 2.36 -11.88 10.42
N PHE A 134 2.97 -11.61 9.29
CA PHE A 134 3.23 -12.63 8.26
C PHE A 134 4.64 -13.21 8.32
N LYS A 135 5.51 -12.65 9.15
CA LYS A 135 6.90 -13.09 9.33
C LYS A 135 7.69 -13.10 8.01
N ILE A 136 7.58 -12.00 7.30
CA ILE A 136 8.22 -11.84 6.00
C ILE A 136 8.74 -10.42 5.82
N ASP A 137 9.88 -10.26 5.17
CA ASP A 137 10.43 -8.95 4.84
C ASP A 137 9.92 -8.51 3.46
N LEU A 138 9.10 -7.46 3.44
CA LEU A 138 8.51 -6.95 2.20
C LEU A 138 9.55 -6.40 1.22
N LYS A 139 10.73 -6.07 1.72
CA LYS A 139 11.81 -5.54 0.87
C LYS A 139 12.22 -6.51 -0.23
N GLN A 140 12.03 -7.80 -0.03
CA GLN A 140 12.38 -8.81 -1.03
C GLN A 140 11.53 -8.71 -2.32
N PHE A 141 10.40 -8.01 -2.26
CA PHE A 141 9.49 -7.91 -3.40
C PHE A 141 9.70 -6.64 -4.23
N VAL A 142 10.46 -5.69 -3.73
CA VAL A 142 10.64 -4.39 -4.42
C VAL A 142 12.06 -4.15 -4.90
#